data_e4ccda927a52c4db42f3bfda23d11077
#
_entry.id   e4ccda927a52c4db42f3bfda23d11077
#
_cell.length_a   1.000
_cell.length_b   1.000
_cell.length_c   1.000
_cell.angle_alpha   90.00
_cell.angle_beta   90.00
_cell.angle_gamma   90.00
#
_symmetry.space_group_name_H-M   'P 1'
#
loop_
_entity.id
_entity.type
_entity.pdbx_description
1 polymer ?
#
loop_
_entity_poly.entity_id
_entity_poly.type
_entity_poly.pdbx_seq_one_letter_code
_entity_poly.pdbx_strand_id
1 'polypeptide(L)'
;FERKWQDFRCCRFVQYPKGDFAYAVVRQYLFDAAENVRLQTLMKSSAKPLREISERIIREENYHLMHSQGLVERLGDATDESHKRMQAALNLAFPQALGLFEKLNAEPELVSSKVFPGNDFLCAEWMKEVVPVLTKSTLHLPVAARDGGYVANLKSDVGGRQGKHTDHLRRLIEEMQSVYRTAPGGKW
;
A
#
# COMPACT_ATOMS: atom_id res chain seq x y z
N PHE A 1 19.88 9.50 3.48
CA PHE A 1 19.60 10.94 3.68
C PHE A 1 20.11 11.83 2.54
N GLU A 2 21.10 11.39 1.72
CA GLU A 2 21.71 12.18 0.65
C GLU A 2 20.99 12.03 -0.71
N ARG A 3 20.14 11.00 -0.86
CA ARG A 3 19.45 10.72 -2.12
C ARG A 3 18.55 11.90 -2.50
N LYS A 4 18.64 12.33 -3.76
CA LYS A 4 17.72 13.32 -4.32
C LYS A 4 16.32 12.74 -4.47
N TRP A 5 15.29 13.56 -4.33
CA TRP A 5 13.90 13.08 -4.39
C TRP A 5 13.57 12.42 -5.75
N GLN A 6 14.19 12.85 -6.85
CA GLN A 6 14.01 12.28 -8.19
C GLN A 6 14.54 10.83 -8.31
N ASP A 7 15.47 10.43 -7.43
CA ASP A 7 16.14 9.13 -7.49
C ASP A 7 15.37 8.04 -6.69
N PHE A 8 14.30 8.42 -6.00
CA PHE A 8 13.45 7.47 -5.31
C PHE A 8 12.66 6.62 -6.31
N ARG A 9 12.35 5.41 -5.92
CA ARG A 9 11.56 4.44 -6.70
C ARG A 9 10.48 3.83 -5.82
N CYS A 10 9.57 4.67 -5.35
CA CYS A 10 8.44 4.28 -4.51
C CYS A 10 7.12 4.50 -5.25
N CYS A 11 6.10 3.71 -4.93
CA CYS A 11 4.76 3.92 -5.47
C CYS A 11 4.21 5.30 -5.07
N ARG A 12 3.27 5.84 -5.84
CA ARG A 12 2.69 7.16 -5.54
C ARG A 12 1.86 7.15 -4.27
N PHE A 13 1.29 6.02 -3.91
CA PHE A 13 0.45 5.88 -2.71
C PHE A 13 1.14 6.38 -1.43
N VAL A 14 2.44 6.10 -1.27
CA VAL A 14 3.20 6.56 -0.09
C VAL A 14 3.63 8.02 -0.15
N GLN A 15 3.42 8.69 -1.27
CA GLN A 15 3.84 10.09 -1.48
C GLN A 15 2.75 11.10 -1.09
N TYR A 16 1.48 10.68 -1.02
CA TYR A 16 0.36 11.55 -0.72
C TYR A 16 0.36 12.01 0.73
N PRO A 17 -0.14 13.22 1.02
CA PRO A 17 -0.27 13.72 2.39
C PRO A 17 -1.26 12.85 3.19
N LYS A 18 -1.18 12.95 4.51
CA LYS A 18 -1.99 12.15 5.45
C LYS A 18 -3.50 12.33 5.29
N GLY A 19 -3.95 13.45 4.73
CA GLY A 19 -5.38 13.77 4.61
C GLY A 19 -6.06 13.99 5.97
N ASP A 20 -7.37 13.75 6.02
CA ASP A 20 -8.14 13.70 7.26
C ASP A 20 -8.04 12.31 7.91
N PHE A 21 -8.72 12.14 9.06
CA PHE A 21 -8.67 10.88 9.81
C PHE A 21 -9.25 9.69 9.01
N ALA A 22 -10.35 9.89 8.29
CA ALA A 22 -10.97 8.85 7.49
C ALA A 22 -10.03 8.38 6.36
N TYR A 23 -9.38 9.31 5.66
CA TYR A 23 -8.39 8.97 4.65
C TYR A 23 -7.17 8.25 5.27
N ALA A 24 -6.68 8.70 6.42
CA ALA A 24 -5.57 8.05 7.11
C ALA A 24 -5.90 6.60 7.48
N VAL A 25 -7.11 6.34 8.01
CA VAL A 25 -7.57 4.99 8.37
C VAL A 25 -7.70 4.10 7.14
N VAL A 26 -8.38 4.55 6.09
CA VAL A 26 -8.55 3.77 4.86
C VAL A 26 -7.21 3.50 4.20
N ARG A 27 -6.35 4.50 4.11
CA ARG A 27 -5.00 4.38 3.55
C ARG A 27 -4.17 3.36 4.31
N GLN A 28 -4.18 3.41 5.64
CA GLN A 28 -3.45 2.48 6.49
C GLN A 28 -3.94 1.06 6.25
N TYR A 29 -5.25 0.82 6.29
CA TYR A 29 -5.83 -0.50 6.06
C TYR A 29 -5.44 -1.08 4.69
N LEU A 30 -5.58 -0.30 3.61
CA LEU A 30 -5.24 -0.75 2.26
C LEU A 30 -3.75 -1.09 2.13
N PHE A 31 -2.89 -0.35 2.82
CA PHE A 31 -1.45 -0.58 2.85
C PHE A 31 -1.10 -1.84 3.66
N ASP A 32 -1.59 -1.95 4.90
CA ASP A 32 -1.32 -3.08 5.79
C ASP A 32 -1.80 -4.41 5.17
N ALA A 33 -2.98 -4.42 4.53
CA ALA A 33 -3.45 -5.58 3.80
C ALA A 33 -2.52 -5.97 2.63
N ALA A 34 -1.97 -4.98 1.90
CA ALA A 34 -1.04 -5.25 0.82
C ALA A 34 0.32 -5.78 1.32
N GLU A 35 0.84 -5.22 2.41
CA GLU A 35 2.08 -5.69 3.03
C GLU A 35 1.90 -7.08 3.65
N ASN A 36 0.75 -7.35 4.28
CA ASN A 36 0.46 -8.67 4.83
C ASN A 36 0.47 -9.75 3.73
N VAL A 37 -0.24 -9.54 2.62
CA VAL A 37 -0.24 -10.45 1.46
C VAL A 37 1.18 -10.61 0.89
N ARG A 38 1.93 -9.54 0.79
CA ARG A 38 3.32 -9.57 0.31
C ARG A 38 4.22 -10.39 1.21
N LEU A 39 4.18 -10.17 2.52
CA LEU A 39 5.00 -10.90 3.49
C LEU A 39 4.65 -12.39 3.53
N GLN A 40 3.35 -12.75 3.56
CA GLN A 40 2.90 -14.14 3.50
C GLN A 40 3.45 -14.87 2.26
N THR A 41 3.53 -14.16 1.14
CA THR A 41 4.05 -14.74 -0.10
C THR A 41 5.58 -14.84 -0.08
N LEU A 42 6.26 -13.80 0.44
CA LEU A 42 7.73 -13.78 0.54
C LEU A 42 8.27 -14.82 1.54
N MET A 43 7.48 -15.28 2.51
CA MET A 43 7.82 -16.44 3.35
C MET A 43 7.99 -17.74 2.54
N LYS A 44 7.54 -17.77 1.29
CA LYS A 44 7.71 -18.88 0.34
C LYS A 44 8.76 -18.60 -0.74
N SER A 45 9.48 -17.47 -0.65
CA SER A 45 10.50 -17.06 -1.63
C SER A 45 11.65 -18.07 -1.73
N SER A 46 12.22 -18.24 -2.93
CA SER A 46 13.48 -18.99 -3.11
C SER A 46 14.67 -18.32 -2.42
N ALA A 47 14.62 -17.01 -2.23
CA ALA A 47 15.66 -16.23 -1.55
C ALA A 47 15.53 -16.34 -0.03
N LYS A 48 16.41 -17.15 0.59
CA LYS A 48 16.43 -17.39 2.05
C LYS A 48 16.38 -16.09 2.91
N PRO A 49 17.18 -15.03 2.62
CA PRO A 49 17.12 -13.82 3.41
C PRO A 49 15.74 -13.14 3.40
N LEU A 50 15.02 -13.20 2.27
CA LEU A 50 13.66 -12.63 2.19
C LEU A 50 12.65 -13.44 3.00
N ARG A 51 12.76 -14.78 2.99
CA ARG A 51 11.92 -15.62 3.85
C ARG A 51 12.11 -15.26 5.32
N GLU A 52 13.36 -15.28 5.79
CA GLU A 52 13.70 -15.07 7.20
C GLU A 52 13.26 -13.69 7.70
N ILE A 53 13.42 -12.63 6.90
CA ILE A 53 12.95 -11.30 7.30
C ILE A 53 11.42 -11.21 7.30
N SER A 54 10.76 -11.83 6.32
CA SER A 54 9.29 -11.84 6.25
C SER A 54 8.68 -12.59 7.44
N GLU A 55 9.26 -13.71 7.87
CA GLU A 55 8.84 -14.47 9.05
C GLU A 55 8.98 -13.67 10.36
N ARG A 56 9.94 -12.75 10.43
CA ARG A 56 10.11 -11.87 11.60
C ARG A 56 9.10 -10.73 11.62
N ILE A 57 8.85 -10.12 10.45
CA ILE A 57 8.01 -8.91 10.36
C ILE A 57 6.52 -9.24 10.39
N ILE A 58 6.09 -10.40 9.84
CA ILE A 58 4.67 -10.74 9.67
C ILE A 58 3.84 -10.65 10.96
N ARG A 59 4.44 -10.90 12.12
CA ARG A 59 3.72 -10.83 13.41
C ARG A 59 3.30 -9.39 13.75
N GLU A 60 4.19 -8.45 13.52
CA GLU A 60 3.93 -7.02 13.73
C GLU A 60 2.92 -6.51 12.71
N GLU A 61 3.06 -6.92 11.46
CA GLU A 61 2.16 -6.55 10.38
C GLU A 61 0.73 -7.09 10.60
N ASN A 62 0.58 -8.31 11.11
CA ASN A 62 -0.73 -8.84 11.50
C ASN A 62 -1.41 -7.98 12.56
N TYR A 63 -0.65 -7.41 13.49
CA TYR A 63 -1.19 -6.50 14.51
C TYR A 63 -1.65 -5.16 13.89
N HIS A 64 -0.86 -4.58 12.98
CA HIS A 64 -1.22 -3.38 12.25
C HIS A 64 -2.49 -3.59 11.43
N LEU A 65 -2.56 -4.68 10.67
CA LEU A 65 -3.72 -5.04 9.86
C LEU A 65 -4.98 -5.23 10.73
N MET A 66 -4.88 -5.96 11.84
CA MET A 66 -6.01 -6.16 12.75
C MET A 66 -6.53 -4.81 13.28
N HIS A 67 -5.62 -3.90 13.64
CA HIS A 67 -5.97 -2.58 14.16
C HIS A 67 -6.66 -1.71 13.10
N SER A 68 -6.05 -1.58 11.92
CA SER A 68 -6.57 -0.75 10.83
C SER A 68 -7.89 -1.30 10.27
N GLN A 69 -8.02 -2.63 10.13
CA GLN A 69 -9.26 -3.27 9.75
C GLN A 69 -10.38 -3.00 10.76
N GLY A 70 -10.10 -3.14 12.06
CA GLY A 70 -11.08 -2.86 13.11
C GLY A 70 -11.55 -1.41 13.12
N LEU A 71 -10.70 -0.46 12.71
CA LEU A 71 -11.12 0.94 12.53
C LEU A 71 -12.03 1.10 11.30
N VAL A 72 -11.69 0.47 10.17
CA VAL A 72 -12.53 0.50 8.95
C VAL A 72 -13.91 -0.09 9.23
N GLU A 73 -13.98 -1.27 9.86
CA GLU A 73 -15.24 -1.94 10.19
C GLU A 73 -16.11 -1.08 11.10
N ARG A 74 -15.54 -0.44 12.11
CA ARG A 74 -16.29 0.41 13.04
C ARG A 74 -16.75 1.72 12.43
N LEU A 75 -15.88 2.40 11.66
CA LEU A 75 -16.18 3.72 11.11
C LEU A 75 -17.02 3.65 9.83
N GLY A 76 -16.95 2.53 9.11
CA GLY A 76 -17.74 2.33 7.89
C GLY A 76 -19.24 2.34 8.13
N ASP A 77 -19.70 1.88 9.32
CA ASP A 77 -21.13 1.69 9.64
C ASP A 77 -21.53 2.30 11.00
N ALA A 78 -20.75 3.24 11.54
CA ALA A 78 -21.07 3.82 12.87
C ALA A 78 -22.16 4.90 12.81
N THR A 79 -22.04 5.85 11.89
CA THR A 79 -22.96 6.96 11.67
C THR A 79 -22.97 7.38 10.19
N ASP A 80 -24.01 8.05 9.74
CA ASP A 80 -24.09 8.59 8.37
C ASP A 80 -22.89 9.48 8.03
N GLU A 81 -22.44 10.30 8.98
CA GLU A 81 -21.29 11.19 8.79
C GLU A 81 -19.99 10.40 8.67
N SER A 82 -19.75 9.41 9.54
CA SER A 82 -18.54 8.58 9.43
C SER A 82 -18.53 7.76 8.15
N HIS A 83 -19.66 7.15 7.79
CA HIS A 83 -19.81 6.40 6.53
C HIS A 83 -19.48 7.28 5.33
N LYS A 84 -20.05 8.48 5.26
CA LYS A 84 -19.82 9.44 4.18
C LYS A 84 -18.33 9.80 4.03
N ARG A 85 -17.66 10.05 5.16
CA ARG A 85 -16.21 10.34 5.16
C ARG A 85 -15.37 9.14 4.76
N MET A 86 -15.70 7.96 5.27
CA MET A 86 -15.00 6.72 4.92
C MET A 86 -15.18 6.38 3.44
N GLN A 87 -16.39 6.54 2.88
CA GLN A 87 -16.64 6.34 1.46
C GLN A 87 -15.87 7.33 0.58
N ALA A 88 -15.86 8.61 0.94
CA ALA A 88 -15.08 9.62 0.22
C ALA A 88 -13.57 9.32 0.27
N ALA A 89 -13.07 8.92 1.44
CA ALA A 89 -11.69 8.50 1.62
C ALA A 89 -11.34 7.27 0.77
N LEU A 90 -12.22 6.27 0.71
CA LEU A 90 -12.04 5.07 -0.10
C LEU A 90 -12.01 5.39 -1.59
N ASN A 91 -12.91 6.24 -2.06
CA ASN A 91 -12.95 6.66 -3.47
C ASN A 91 -11.64 7.33 -3.91
N LEU A 92 -10.97 8.04 -2.99
CA LEU A 92 -9.68 8.67 -3.24
C LEU A 92 -8.52 7.68 -3.09
N ALA A 93 -8.49 6.89 -2.02
CA ALA A 93 -7.36 6.03 -1.66
C ALA A 93 -7.27 4.76 -2.52
N PHE A 94 -8.39 4.19 -2.97
CA PHE A 94 -8.41 2.91 -3.66
C PHE A 94 -7.64 2.93 -5.00
N PRO A 95 -7.84 3.89 -5.93
CA PRO A 95 -7.03 3.98 -7.14
C PRO A 95 -5.54 4.22 -6.85
N GLN A 96 -5.23 4.92 -5.77
CA GLN A 96 -3.86 5.14 -5.32
C GLN A 96 -3.23 3.85 -4.78
N ALA A 97 -3.99 3.05 -4.01
CA ALA A 97 -3.54 1.77 -3.45
C ALA A 97 -3.29 0.71 -4.53
N LEU A 98 -4.04 0.72 -5.63
CA LEU A 98 -3.75 -0.13 -6.80
C LEU A 98 -2.34 0.13 -7.36
N GLY A 99 -1.80 1.33 -7.17
CA GLY A 99 -0.42 1.68 -7.52
C GLY A 99 0.66 0.96 -6.70
N LEU A 100 0.31 0.31 -5.57
CA LEU A 100 1.21 -0.58 -4.82
C LEU A 100 1.67 -1.77 -5.68
N PHE A 101 0.87 -2.15 -6.65
CA PHE A 101 1.09 -3.28 -7.56
C PHE A 101 1.62 -2.86 -8.94
N GLU A 102 2.20 -1.66 -9.04
CA GLU A 102 2.87 -1.20 -10.27
C GLU A 102 3.99 -2.18 -10.67
N LYS A 103 3.93 -2.66 -11.91
CA LYS A 103 4.91 -3.61 -12.46
C LYS A 103 6.31 -3.03 -12.54
N LEU A 104 7.29 -3.88 -12.29
CA LEU A 104 8.72 -3.57 -12.39
C LEU A 104 9.33 -4.26 -13.60
N ASN A 105 10.32 -3.64 -14.23
CA ASN A 105 11.01 -4.24 -15.38
C ASN A 105 11.69 -5.59 -15.04
N ALA A 106 12.20 -5.73 -13.80
CA ALA A 106 12.84 -6.96 -13.33
C ALA A 106 11.83 -8.06 -12.88
N GLU A 107 10.53 -7.78 -12.90
CA GLU A 107 9.52 -8.71 -12.38
C GLU A 107 9.52 -10.09 -13.07
N PRO A 108 9.62 -10.20 -14.41
CA PRO A 108 9.67 -11.50 -15.06
C PRO A 108 10.81 -12.40 -14.57
N GLU A 109 12.00 -11.84 -14.35
CA GLU A 109 13.15 -12.55 -13.82
C GLU A 109 12.92 -13.00 -12.36
N LEU A 110 12.38 -12.13 -11.52
CA LEU A 110 12.06 -12.44 -10.13
C LEU A 110 10.99 -13.52 -9.99
N VAL A 111 10.01 -13.53 -10.89
CA VAL A 111 8.97 -14.56 -10.94
C VAL A 111 9.55 -15.90 -11.41
N SER A 112 10.33 -15.91 -12.48
CA SER A 112 10.94 -17.15 -13.01
C SER A 112 11.89 -17.80 -12.02
N SER A 113 12.62 -17.00 -11.24
CA SER A 113 13.52 -17.46 -10.17
C SER A 113 12.78 -17.79 -8.85
N LYS A 114 11.46 -17.63 -8.80
CA LYS A 114 10.61 -17.85 -7.60
C LYS A 114 11.02 -16.99 -6.40
N VAL A 115 11.69 -15.88 -6.63
CA VAL A 115 12.04 -14.89 -5.58
C VAL A 115 10.83 -14.07 -5.19
N PHE A 116 9.99 -13.71 -6.17
CA PHE A 116 8.82 -12.86 -6.02
C PHE A 116 7.66 -13.40 -6.86
N PRO A 117 6.39 -13.35 -6.38
CA PRO A 117 5.27 -13.98 -7.09
C PRO A 117 4.72 -13.17 -8.27
N GLY A 118 5.11 -11.91 -8.38
CA GLY A 118 4.55 -10.95 -9.35
C GLY A 118 3.45 -10.08 -8.76
N ASN A 119 3.40 -8.84 -9.24
CA ASN A 119 2.45 -7.85 -8.76
C ASN A 119 1.00 -8.14 -9.16
N ASP A 120 0.75 -8.79 -10.30
CA ASP A 120 -0.61 -9.21 -10.69
C ASP A 120 -1.16 -10.24 -9.70
N PHE A 121 -0.33 -11.21 -9.28
CA PHE A 121 -0.72 -12.19 -8.27
C PHE A 121 -1.01 -11.52 -6.91
N LEU A 122 -0.11 -10.65 -6.45
CA LEU A 122 -0.30 -9.94 -5.19
C LEU A 122 -1.54 -9.06 -5.20
N CYS A 123 -1.83 -8.37 -6.31
CA CYS A 123 -3.03 -7.57 -6.47
C CYS A 123 -4.30 -8.43 -6.38
N ALA A 124 -4.30 -9.60 -7.03
CA ALA A 124 -5.43 -10.51 -6.99
C ALA A 124 -5.70 -11.05 -5.57
N GLU A 125 -4.65 -11.45 -4.84
CA GLU A 125 -4.78 -11.89 -3.45
C GLU A 125 -5.21 -10.75 -2.53
N TRP A 126 -4.62 -9.56 -2.67
CA TRP A 126 -5.02 -8.38 -1.92
C TRP A 126 -6.50 -8.02 -2.13
N MET A 127 -6.99 -8.10 -3.37
CA MET A 127 -8.41 -7.85 -3.66
C MET A 127 -9.34 -8.84 -2.95
N LYS A 128 -8.93 -10.11 -2.82
CA LYS A 128 -9.71 -11.13 -2.07
C LYS A 128 -9.78 -10.81 -0.57
N GLU A 129 -8.75 -10.16 -0.03
CA GLU A 129 -8.73 -9.74 1.38
C GLU A 129 -9.55 -8.46 1.60
N VAL A 130 -9.33 -7.42 0.80
CA VAL A 130 -9.89 -6.09 1.09
C VAL A 130 -11.36 -5.95 0.68
N VAL A 131 -11.79 -6.54 -0.45
CA VAL A 131 -13.14 -6.36 -0.96
C VAL A 131 -14.21 -6.88 0.00
N PRO A 132 -14.10 -8.09 0.58
CA PRO A 132 -15.09 -8.58 1.54
C PRO A 132 -15.19 -7.71 2.80
N VAL A 133 -14.07 -7.26 3.34
CA VAL A 133 -14.04 -6.40 4.55
C VAL A 133 -14.71 -5.06 4.28
N LEU A 134 -14.35 -4.38 3.19
CA LEU A 134 -14.94 -3.09 2.82
C LEU A 134 -16.42 -3.19 2.50
N THR A 135 -16.84 -4.27 1.83
CA THR A 135 -18.27 -4.54 1.56
C THR A 135 -19.05 -4.81 2.84
N LYS A 136 -18.49 -5.60 3.77
CA LYS A 136 -19.08 -5.84 5.10
C LYS A 136 -19.21 -4.54 5.89
N SER A 137 -18.27 -3.62 5.72
CA SER A 137 -18.29 -2.28 6.32
C SER A 137 -19.21 -1.29 5.58
N THR A 138 -20.12 -1.78 4.73
CA THR A 138 -21.08 -1.01 3.92
C THR A 138 -20.45 -0.06 2.88
N LEU A 139 -19.13 -0.16 2.66
CA LEU A 139 -18.40 0.68 1.72
C LEU A 139 -18.42 0.08 0.31
N HIS A 140 -18.63 0.95 -0.68
CA HIS A 140 -18.73 0.55 -2.08
C HIS A 140 -17.42 0.71 -2.82
N LEU A 141 -17.05 -0.32 -3.56
CA LEU A 141 -15.85 -0.37 -4.40
C LEU A 141 -16.21 -0.48 -5.88
N PRO A 142 -15.51 0.21 -6.78
CA PRO A 142 -15.68 0.07 -8.22
C PRO A 142 -14.96 -1.20 -8.73
N VAL A 143 -15.44 -2.37 -8.28
CA VAL A 143 -14.90 -3.68 -8.65
C VAL A 143 -15.99 -4.57 -9.22
N ALA A 144 -15.60 -5.52 -10.07
CA ALA A 144 -16.47 -6.59 -10.56
C ALA A 144 -15.90 -7.95 -10.11
N ALA A 145 -16.78 -8.86 -9.71
CA ALA A 145 -16.42 -10.25 -9.47
C ALA A 145 -16.07 -10.93 -10.81
N ARG A 146 -14.94 -11.63 -10.87
CA ARG A 146 -14.48 -12.35 -12.05
C ARG A 146 -13.62 -13.54 -11.66
N ASP A 147 -13.93 -14.70 -12.22
CA ASP A 147 -13.13 -15.95 -12.11
C ASP A 147 -12.73 -16.29 -10.65
N GLY A 148 -13.64 -16.12 -9.70
CA GLY A 148 -13.41 -16.39 -8.28
C GLY A 148 -12.56 -15.31 -7.56
N GLY A 149 -12.35 -14.17 -8.17
CA GLY A 149 -11.68 -12.99 -7.59
C GLY A 149 -12.40 -11.70 -7.95
N TYR A 150 -11.66 -10.59 -7.94
CA TYR A 150 -12.19 -9.26 -8.24
C TYR A 150 -11.28 -8.52 -9.21
N VAL A 151 -11.88 -7.67 -10.06
CA VAL A 151 -11.18 -6.79 -11.00
C VAL A 151 -11.66 -5.36 -10.76
N ALA A 152 -10.71 -4.44 -10.63
CA ALA A 152 -11.02 -3.02 -10.48
C ALA A 152 -11.46 -2.40 -11.83
N ASN A 153 -12.58 -1.67 -11.81
CA ASN A 153 -13.13 -0.97 -12.96
C ASN A 153 -12.70 0.50 -12.99
N LEU A 154 -11.43 0.75 -12.69
CA LEU A 154 -10.86 2.11 -12.67
C LEU A 154 -9.35 2.06 -12.97
N LYS A 155 -8.79 3.23 -13.29
CA LYS A 155 -7.37 3.38 -13.58
C LYS A 155 -6.55 3.47 -12.30
N SER A 156 -5.51 2.63 -12.19
CA SER A 156 -4.52 2.66 -11.10
C SER A 156 -3.62 3.90 -11.21
N ASP A 157 -3.27 4.46 -10.06
CA ASP A 157 -2.32 5.57 -9.97
C ASP A 157 -0.88 5.05 -9.91
N VAL A 158 -0.26 4.93 -11.06
CA VAL A 158 1.06 4.35 -11.28
C VAL A 158 2.07 5.38 -11.80
N GLY A 159 3.34 5.00 -11.86
CA GLY A 159 4.45 5.78 -12.41
C GLY A 159 5.52 6.13 -11.35
N GLY A 160 5.20 6.04 -10.06
CA GLY A 160 6.13 6.37 -8.99
C GLY A 160 7.38 5.50 -8.98
N ARG A 161 7.25 4.21 -9.24
CA ARG A 161 8.37 3.27 -9.35
C ARG A 161 9.22 3.51 -10.62
N GLN A 162 8.67 4.21 -11.61
CA GLN A 162 9.36 4.65 -12.81
C GLN A 162 9.96 6.07 -12.69
N GLY A 163 9.87 6.70 -11.50
CA GLY A 163 10.38 8.05 -11.26
C GLY A 163 9.41 9.17 -11.62
N LYS A 164 8.16 8.86 -11.98
CA LYS A 164 7.09 9.85 -12.22
C LYS A 164 6.38 10.14 -10.90
N HIS A 165 7.00 10.97 -10.09
CA HIS A 165 6.52 11.28 -8.75
C HIS A 165 5.41 12.33 -8.73
N THR A 166 4.72 12.39 -7.57
CA THR A 166 3.83 13.51 -7.24
C THR A 166 4.64 14.70 -6.70
N ASP A 167 4.07 15.90 -6.75
CA ASP A 167 4.71 17.10 -6.16
C ASP A 167 4.85 16.99 -4.63
N HIS A 168 4.09 16.11 -4.00
CA HIS A 168 4.15 15.86 -2.56
C HIS A 168 5.45 15.19 -2.13
N LEU A 169 6.01 14.28 -2.96
CA LEU A 169 7.25 13.57 -2.61
C LEU A 169 8.40 14.53 -2.36
N ARG A 170 8.56 15.55 -3.20
CA ARG A 170 9.63 16.52 -3.05
C ARG A 170 9.58 17.19 -1.67
N ARG A 171 8.41 17.67 -1.26
CA ARG A 171 8.22 18.34 0.04
C ARG A 171 8.48 17.38 1.20
N LEU A 172 7.97 16.16 1.10
CA LEU A 172 8.20 15.11 2.11
C LEU A 172 9.68 14.81 2.30
N ILE A 173 10.42 14.61 1.21
CA ILE A 173 11.87 14.33 1.28
C ILE A 173 12.66 15.53 1.80
N GLU A 174 12.31 16.75 1.38
CA GLU A 174 12.93 17.98 1.89
C GLU A 174 12.73 18.14 3.40
N GLU A 175 11.53 17.83 3.92
CA GLU A 175 11.23 17.83 5.34
C GLU A 175 12.02 16.74 6.09
N MET A 176 11.99 15.49 5.62
CA MET A 176 12.71 14.36 6.22
C MET A 176 14.22 14.56 6.27
N GLN A 177 14.79 15.27 5.28
CA GLN A 177 16.22 15.54 5.19
C GLN A 177 16.65 16.84 5.88
N SER A 178 15.73 17.65 6.42
CA SER A 178 16.01 18.98 6.93
C SER A 178 17.08 18.99 8.03
N VAL A 179 16.94 18.11 9.02
CA VAL A 179 17.91 17.98 10.13
C VAL A 179 19.29 17.56 9.62
N TYR A 180 19.35 16.54 8.78
CA TYR A 180 20.61 16.06 8.19
C TYR A 180 21.33 17.17 7.40
N ARG A 181 20.59 17.96 6.62
CA ARG A 181 21.14 19.05 5.80
C ARG A 181 21.67 20.22 6.65
N THR A 182 21.19 20.39 7.88
CA THR A 182 21.67 21.41 8.81
C THR A 182 23.07 21.09 9.31
N ALA A 183 23.42 19.81 9.47
CA ALA A 183 24.74 19.36 9.94
C ALA A 183 25.22 18.14 9.12
N PRO A 184 25.60 18.32 7.84
CA PRO A 184 26.11 17.23 7.01
C PRO A 184 27.36 16.62 7.65
N GLY A 185 27.37 15.31 7.87
CA GLY A 185 28.48 14.61 8.51
C GLY A 185 28.46 14.62 10.04
N GLY A 186 27.42 15.15 10.67
CA GLY A 186 27.18 15.03 12.10
C GLY A 186 27.06 13.56 12.53
N LYS A 187 27.63 13.20 13.66
CA LYS A 187 27.41 11.88 14.28
C LYS A 187 26.13 12.00 15.12
N TRP A 188 25.12 11.24 14.74
CA TRP A 188 23.80 11.18 15.38
C TRP A 188 23.69 9.93 16.26
#